data_65c04e94da681e9e89328d6eee768906
#
_entry.id   65c04e94da681e9e89328d6eee768906
#
_cell.length_a   1.000
_cell.length_b   1.000
_cell.length_c   1.000
_cell.angle_alpha   90.00
_cell.angle_beta   90.00
_cell.angle_gamma   90.00
#
_symmetry.space_group_name_H-M   'P 1'
#
loop_
_entity.id
_entity.type
_entity.pdbx_description
1 polymer ?
#
loop_
_entity_poly.entity_id
_entity_poly.type
_entity_poly.pdbx_seq_one_letter_code
_entity_poly.pdbx_strand_id
1 'polypeptide(L)'
;GTIVSQLLDVGRVASALNQPEGSETVAPSAISARGEMYTDKAGMQAFDTPRALALDEIPEVIAQYRQATEYALDAGFDGVELHCTSGYLPAQFLSSGSNQRIDAYGGDVVGRCRFALEVLAAMASVDGAGRVGMRICPDNPFNDLHDDLPGETF
;
A
#
# COMPACT_ATOMS: atom_id res chain seq x y z
N GLY A 1 17.52 21.80 7.70
CA GLY A 1 17.33 20.86 6.59
C GLY A 1 15.87 20.47 6.47
N THR A 2 15.46 19.83 5.37
CA THR A 2 14.10 19.34 5.14
C THR A 2 14.03 17.87 5.48
N ILE A 3 13.00 17.45 6.23
CA ILE A 3 12.77 16.05 6.61
C ILE A 3 11.36 15.64 6.17
N VAL A 4 11.25 14.56 5.39
CA VAL A 4 10.00 14.03 4.87
C VAL A 4 9.74 12.64 5.50
N SER A 5 8.53 12.42 6.00
CA SER A 5 8.10 11.12 6.51
C SER A 5 7.55 10.26 5.37
N GLN A 6 8.05 9.04 5.19
CA GLN A 6 7.47 8.10 4.24
C GLN A 6 6.39 7.25 4.93
N LEU A 7 5.18 7.29 4.40
CA LEU A 7 4.03 6.53 4.89
C LEU A 7 3.84 5.26 4.07
N LEU A 8 3.71 4.13 4.73
CA LEU A 8 3.54 2.84 4.07
C LEU A 8 2.54 1.94 4.82
N ASP A 9 1.93 1.04 4.07
CA ASP A 9 1.19 -0.11 4.55
C ASP A 9 1.72 -1.34 3.79
N VAL A 10 2.10 -2.37 4.50
CA VAL A 10 2.77 -3.54 3.91
C VAL A 10 1.82 -4.46 3.13
N GLY A 11 0.50 -4.35 3.36
CA GLY A 11 -0.48 -5.20 2.69
C GLY A 11 -0.16 -6.68 2.88
N ARG A 12 -0.11 -7.45 1.76
CA ARG A 12 0.16 -8.89 1.75
C ARG A 12 1.58 -9.31 2.15
N VAL A 13 2.50 -8.33 2.31
CA VAL A 13 3.89 -8.60 2.69
C VAL A 13 4.00 -8.62 4.21
N ALA A 14 3.30 -9.55 4.85
CA ALA A 14 3.17 -9.63 6.29
C ALA A 14 3.07 -11.08 6.80
N SER A 15 3.25 -11.22 8.10
CA SER A 15 2.92 -12.42 8.86
C SER A 15 2.21 -12.04 10.15
N ALA A 16 1.14 -12.76 10.50
CA ALA A 16 0.41 -12.59 11.75
C ALA A 16 1.31 -12.74 12.99
N LEU A 17 2.44 -13.45 12.86
CA LEU A 17 3.41 -13.61 13.94
C LEU A 17 4.16 -12.30 14.29
N ASN A 18 4.20 -11.33 13.37
CA ASN A 18 4.82 -10.02 13.55
C ASN A 18 3.79 -8.89 13.81
N GLN A 19 2.51 -9.25 13.88
CA GLN A 19 1.43 -8.28 14.10
C GLN A 19 0.87 -8.40 15.52
N PRO A 20 0.18 -7.38 16.04
CA PRO A 20 -0.60 -7.48 17.27
C PRO A 20 -1.64 -8.59 17.16
N GLU A 21 -1.95 -9.23 18.31
CA GLU A 21 -2.98 -10.26 18.36
C GLU A 21 -4.34 -9.72 17.85
N GLY A 22 -4.97 -10.48 16.97
CA GLY A 22 -6.24 -10.09 16.34
C GLY A 22 -6.13 -9.24 15.09
N SER A 23 -4.90 -8.85 14.69
CA SER A 23 -4.68 -8.18 13.41
C SER A 23 -4.83 -9.15 12.23
N GLU A 24 -5.31 -8.65 11.11
CA GLU A 24 -5.42 -9.40 9.86
C GLU A 24 -4.49 -8.82 8.80
N THR A 25 -3.84 -9.70 8.05
CA THR A 25 -3.14 -9.33 6.82
C THR A 25 -4.18 -9.10 5.72
N VAL A 26 -4.20 -7.90 5.13
CA VAL A 26 -5.15 -7.51 4.09
C VAL A 26 -4.44 -7.10 2.81
N ALA A 27 -5.13 -7.21 1.68
CA ALA A 27 -4.61 -6.84 0.36
C ALA A 27 -5.78 -6.51 -0.60
N PRO A 28 -5.50 -6.03 -1.83
CA PRO A 28 -6.55 -5.87 -2.83
C PRO A 28 -7.30 -7.16 -3.13
N SER A 29 -6.59 -8.30 -3.17
CA SER A 29 -7.13 -9.64 -3.42
C SER A 29 -6.44 -10.66 -2.51
N ALA A 30 -7.09 -11.80 -2.26
CA ALA A 30 -6.57 -12.88 -1.41
C ALA A 30 -5.46 -13.68 -2.13
N ILE A 31 -4.38 -13.01 -2.51
CA ILE A 31 -3.24 -13.57 -3.24
C ILE A 31 -1.99 -13.39 -2.40
N SER A 32 -1.43 -14.50 -1.90
CA SER A 32 -0.17 -14.49 -1.16
C SER A 32 0.99 -14.06 -2.06
N ALA A 33 1.92 -13.26 -1.53
CA ALA A 33 3.18 -13.03 -2.21
C ALA A 33 4.09 -14.27 -2.07
N ARG A 34 4.87 -14.57 -3.10
CA ARG A 34 5.93 -15.58 -3.00
C ARG A 34 7.12 -14.99 -2.27
N GLY A 35 7.65 -15.71 -1.30
CA GLY A 35 8.79 -15.28 -0.50
C GLY A 35 8.59 -15.58 0.97
N GLU A 36 9.52 -15.10 1.76
CA GLU A 36 9.57 -15.34 3.19
C GLU A 36 9.97 -14.07 3.93
N MET A 37 9.55 -13.97 5.19
CA MET A 37 9.98 -12.93 6.10
C MET A 37 10.44 -13.54 7.43
N TYR A 38 11.32 -12.84 8.12
CA TYR A 38 11.74 -13.22 9.46
C TYR A 38 10.64 -12.87 10.49
N THR A 39 10.41 -13.81 11.40
CA THR A 39 9.54 -13.63 12.57
C THR A 39 10.30 -13.96 13.84
N ASP A 40 10.14 -13.17 14.90
CA ASP A 40 10.81 -13.41 16.18
C ASP A 40 10.36 -14.72 16.83
N LYS A 41 9.14 -15.15 16.56
CA LYS A 41 8.55 -16.36 17.16
C LYS A 41 8.97 -17.65 16.45
N ALA A 42 9.22 -17.62 15.14
CA ALA A 42 9.36 -18.85 14.34
C ALA A 42 10.48 -18.77 13.27
N GLY A 43 11.30 -17.71 13.25
CA GLY A 43 12.33 -17.51 12.22
C GLY A 43 11.72 -17.19 10.85
N MET A 44 12.38 -17.64 9.77
CA MET A 44 11.90 -17.43 8.41
C MET A 44 10.58 -18.17 8.19
N GLN A 45 9.56 -17.44 7.73
CA GLN A 45 8.22 -17.94 7.43
C GLN A 45 7.75 -17.38 6.09
N ALA A 46 7.01 -18.19 5.34
CA ALA A 46 6.28 -17.70 4.16
C ALA A 46 5.32 -16.55 4.54
N PHE A 47 5.09 -15.64 3.61
CA PHE A 47 4.05 -14.63 3.80
C PHE A 47 2.68 -15.27 3.98
N ASP A 48 1.85 -14.68 4.84
CA ASP A 48 0.48 -15.14 5.03
C ASP A 48 -0.36 -14.93 3.77
N THR A 49 -1.40 -15.74 3.61
CA THR A 49 -2.44 -15.44 2.62
C THR A 49 -3.31 -14.31 3.16
N PRO A 50 -3.33 -13.14 2.49
CA PRO A 50 -4.12 -12.02 2.97
C PRO A 50 -5.61 -12.27 2.76
N ARG A 51 -6.44 -11.60 3.55
CA ARG A 51 -7.86 -11.39 3.21
C ARG A 51 -7.98 -10.25 2.20
N ALA A 52 -8.85 -10.41 1.20
CA ALA A 52 -9.19 -9.28 0.33
C ALA A 52 -9.95 -8.21 1.12
N LEU A 53 -9.56 -6.95 0.97
CA LEU A 53 -10.30 -5.81 1.52
C LEU A 53 -11.73 -5.79 0.94
N ALA A 54 -12.72 -5.67 1.79
CA ALA A 54 -14.09 -5.39 1.34
C ALA A 54 -14.16 -3.96 0.76
N LEU A 55 -15.12 -3.72 -0.11
CA LEU A 55 -15.24 -2.43 -0.80
C LEU A 55 -15.45 -1.26 0.17
N ASP A 56 -16.20 -1.49 1.23
CA ASP A 56 -16.50 -0.52 2.29
C ASP A 56 -15.35 -0.30 3.30
N GLU A 57 -14.37 -1.19 3.35
CA GLU A 57 -13.15 -1.02 4.15
C GLU A 57 -12.12 -0.09 3.49
N ILE A 58 -12.11 0.02 2.17
CA ILE A 58 -11.12 0.81 1.43
C ILE A 58 -11.12 2.29 1.85
N PRO A 59 -12.26 2.97 2.02
CA PRO A 59 -12.28 4.34 2.51
C PRO A 59 -11.66 4.51 3.91
N GLU A 60 -11.76 3.49 4.78
CA GLU A 60 -11.15 3.52 6.11
C GLU A 60 -9.62 3.47 6.02
N VAL A 61 -9.08 2.63 5.14
CA VAL A 61 -7.63 2.57 4.88
C VAL A 61 -7.13 3.90 4.31
N ILE A 62 -7.86 4.51 3.38
CA ILE A 62 -7.53 5.84 2.84
C ILE A 62 -7.52 6.90 3.95
N ALA A 63 -8.51 6.85 4.87
CA ALA A 63 -8.57 7.76 6.01
C ALA A 63 -7.39 7.58 6.98
N GLN A 64 -6.86 6.37 7.12
CA GLN A 64 -5.65 6.12 7.94
C GLN A 64 -4.41 6.82 7.35
N TYR A 65 -4.22 6.84 6.02
CA TYR A 65 -3.15 7.61 5.39
C TYR A 65 -3.30 9.11 5.62
N ARG A 66 -4.52 9.63 5.53
CA ARG A 66 -4.82 11.03 5.87
C ARG A 66 -4.44 11.34 7.32
N GLN A 67 -4.85 10.49 8.26
CA GLN A 67 -4.54 10.64 9.67
C GLN A 67 -3.04 10.55 9.96
N ALA A 68 -2.34 9.61 9.31
CA ALA A 68 -0.88 9.50 9.44
C ALA A 68 -0.17 10.75 8.90
N THR A 69 -0.71 11.38 7.85
CA THR A 69 -0.20 12.66 7.34
C THR A 69 -0.38 13.78 8.37
N GLU A 70 -1.54 13.88 9.02
CA GLU A 70 -1.77 14.85 10.11
C GLU A 70 -0.73 14.66 11.22
N TYR A 71 -0.55 13.44 11.70
CA TYR A 71 0.42 13.15 12.76
C TYR A 71 1.86 13.47 12.36
N ALA A 72 2.26 13.19 11.12
CA ALA A 72 3.60 13.52 10.64
C ALA A 72 3.85 15.04 10.61
N LEU A 73 2.89 15.81 10.09
CA LEU A 73 3.00 17.26 10.02
C LEU A 73 2.94 17.90 11.42
N ASP A 74 2.09 17.43 12.31
CA ASP A 74 2.01 17.87 13.71
C ASP A 74 3.30 17.56 14.49
N ALA A 75 3.97 16.45 14.14
CA ALA A 75 5.28 16.11 14.69
C ALA A 75 6.43 16.95 14.14
N GLY A 76 6.17 17.85 13.17
CA GLY A 76 7.13 18.79 12.62
C GLY A 76 7.90 18.31 11.38
N PHE A 77 7.44 17.26 10.70
CA PHE A 77 7.96 16.90 9.38
C PHE A 77 7.59 17.96 8.34
N ASP A 78 8.49 18.25 7.41
CA ASP A 78 8.29 19.25 6.36
C ASP A 78 7.32 18.77 5.26
N GLY A 79 7.13 17.44 5.14
CA GLY A 79 6.23 16.83 4.20
C GLY A 79 6.10 15.31 4.42
N VAL A 80 5.31 14.68 3.58
CA VAL A 80 5.09 13.23 3.57
C VAL A 80 5.27 12.65 2.17
N GLU A 81 5.65 11.37 2.09
CA GLU A 81 5.77 10.63 0.84
C GLU A 81 4.91 9.36 0.93
N LEU A 82 4.02 9.15 -0.03
CA LEU A 82 3.34 7.86 -0.18
C LEU A 82 4.32 6.82 -0.73
N HIS A 83 4.54 5.76 0.01
CA HIS A 83 5.34 4.62 -0.45
C HIS A 83 4.48 3.70 -1.33
N CYS A 84 4.55 3.90 -2.64
CA CYS A 84 3.79 3.17 -3.65
C CYS A 84 4.72 2.31 -4.52
N THR A 85 5.59 1.53 -3.87
CA THR A 85 6.57 0.66 -4.53
C THR A 85 6.82 -0.60 -3.71
N SER A 86 7.80 -1.41 -4.11
CA SER A 86 8.35 -2.55 -3.36
C SER A 86 7.34 -3.62 -2.95
N GLY A 87 6.19 -3.70 -3.63
CA GLY A 87 5.18 -4.72 -3.35
C GLY A 87 4.31 -4.45 -2.13
N TYR A 88 4.26 -3.22 -1.62
CA TYR A 88 3.40 -2.81 -0.53
C TYR A 88 2.00 -2.36 -0.99
N LEU A 89 1.07 -2.13 -0.08
CA LEU A 89 -0.35 -2.06 -0.37
C LEU A 89 -0.73 -1.14 -1.54
N PRO A 90 -0.26 0.11 -1.67
CA PRO A 90 -0.61 0.94 -2.82
C PRO A 90 -0.10 0.35 -4.15
N ALA A 91 1.11 -0.22 -4.17
CA ALA A 91 1.65 -0.89 -5.35
C ALA A 91 0.92 -2.21 -5.67
N GLN A 92 0.39 -2.91 -4.64
CA GLN A 92 -0.45 -4.09 -4.84
C GLN A 92 -1.76 -3.75 -5.56
N PHE A 93 -2.34 -2.59 -5.31
CA PHE A 93 -3.53 -2.12 -6.04
C PHE A 93 -3.22 -1.80 -7.51
N LEU A 94 -2.05 -1.21 -7.79
CA LEU A 94 -1.63 -0.89 -9.16
C LEU A 94 -1.37 -2.14 -10.00
N SER A 95 -0.79 -3.16 -9.42
CA SER A 95 -0.28 -4.35 -10.11
C SER A 95 -1.39 -5.34 -10.46
N SER A 96 -1.49 -5.74 -11.75
CA SER A 96 -2.44 -6.74 -12.23
C SER A 96 -2.24 -8.12 -11.58
N GLY A 97 -1.01 -8.48 -11.22
CA GLY A 97 -0.69 -9.76 -10.58
C GLY A 97 -1.17 -9.89 -9.14
N SER A 98 -1.34 -8.77 -8.43
CA SER A 98 -1.81 -8.75 -7.02
C SER A 98 -3.23 -8.20 -6.86
N ASN A 99 -3.77 -7.52 -7.87
CA ASN A 99 -5.11 -6.94 -7.86
C ASN A 99 -5.99 -7.62 -8.92
N GLN A 100 -6.79 -8.58 -8.48
CA GLN A 100 -7.76 -9.31 -9.28
C GLN A 100 -9.21 -8.89 -8.96
N ARG A 101 -9.39 -7.65 -8.46
CA ARG A 101 -10.71 -7.09 -8.16
C ARG A 101 -11.49 -6.83 -9.44
N ILE A 102 -12.82 -6.94 -9.33
CA ILE A 102 -13.77 -6.66 -10.42
C ILE A 102 -14.68 -5.47 -10.10
N ASP A 103 -14.38 -4.76 -9.01
CA ASP A 103 -15.10 -3.54 -8.59
C ASP A 103 -14.32 -2.26 -9.02
N ALA A 104 -14.73 -1.12 -8.47
CA ALA A 104 -14.18 0.19 -8.82
C ALA A 104 -12.65 0.34 -8.56
N TYR A 105 -12.03 -0.56 -7.79
CA TYR A 105 -10.60 -0.52 -7.46
C TYR A 105 -9.78 -1.60 -8.18
N GLY A 106 -10.32 -2.21 -9.23
CA GLY A 106 -9.63 -3.26 -10.00
C GLY A 106 -9.99 -3.22 -11.48
N GLY A 107 -9.70 -4.31 -12.19
CA GLY A 107 -9.95 -4.44 -13.62
C GLY A 107 -8.92 -3.68 -14.47
N ASP A 108 -9.33 -2.61 -15.13
CA ASP A 108 -8.46 -1.81 -16.00
C ASP A 108 -7.46 -0.94 -15.20
N VAL A 109 -6.54 -0.29 -15.91
CA VAL A 109 -5.53 0.59 -15.31
C VAL A 109 -6.18 1.70 -14.47
N VAL A 110 -7.27 2.28 -14.94
CA VAL A 110 -7.97 3.37 -14.22
C VAL A 110 -8.51 2.89 -12.87
N GLY A 111 -9.14 1.70 -12.83
CA GLY A 111 -9.62 1.10 -11.60
C GLY A 111 -8.48 0.75 -10.64
N ARG A 112 -7.39 0.17 -11.15
CA ARG A 112 -6.22 -0.19 -10.33
C ARG A 112 -5.50 1.04 -9.76
N CYS A 113 -5.44 2.15 -10.49
CA CYS A 113 -4.82 3.40 -10.03
C CYS A 113 -5.67 4.14 -8.99
N ARG A 114 -6.95 3.88 -8.91
CA ARG A 114 -7.91 4.63 -8.06
C ARG A 114 -7.47 4.71 -6.62
N PHE A 115 -7.09 3.59 -6.00
CA PHE A 115 -6.68 3.58 -4.59
C PHE A 115 -5.52 4.54 -4.32
N ALA A 116 -4.44 4.44 -5.09
CA ALA A 116 -3.25 5.28 -4.91
C ALA A 116 -3.57 6.77 -5.11
N LEU A 117 -4.40 7.10 -6.09
CA LEU A 117 -4.82 8.49 -6.36
C LEU A 117 -5.72 9.05 -5.25
N GLU A 118 -6.65 8.25 -4.71
CA GLU A 118 -7.51 8.67 -3.59
C GLU A 118 -6.70 8.82 -2.29
N VAL A 119 -5.71 7.95 -2.03
CA VAL A 119 -4.77 8.12 -0.92
C VAL A 119 -4.00 9.44 -1.06
N LEU A 120 -3.42 9.72 -2.23
CA LEU A 120 -2.71 10.99 -2.47
C LEU A 120 -3.62 12.21 -2.27
N ALA A 121 -4.86 12.14 -2.77
CA ALA A 121 -5.83 13.22 -2.57
C ALA A 121 -6.17 13.41 -1.09
N ALA A 122 -6.34 12.32 -0.33
CA ALA A 122 -6.60 12.38 1.11
C ALA A 122 -5.41 12.97 1.89
N MET A 123 -4.18 12.56 1.57
CA MET A 123 -2.96 13.13 2.15
C MET A 123 -2.84 14.63 1.83
N ALA A 124 -3.06 15.01 0.56
CA ALA A 124 -2.98 16.40 0.13
C ALA A 124 -4.08 17.29 0.73
N SER A 125 -5.20 16.73 1.16
CA SER A 125 -6.29 17.48 1.82
C SER A 125 -5.91 18.02 3.20
N VAL A 126 -4.82 17.54 3.81
CA VAL A 126 -4.39 17.97 5.14
C VAL A 126 -3.74 19.37 5.10
N ASP A 127 -2.75 19.57 4.23
CA ASP A 127 -2.02 20.87 4.15
C ASP A 127 -1.55 21.18 2.71
N GLY A 128 -2.27 20.69 1.73
CA GLY A 128 -2.02 20.96 0.31
C GLY A 128 -0.99 20.03 -0.34
N ALA A 129 -1.08 19.93 -1.67
CA ALA A 129 -0.26 19.02 -2.48
C ALA A 129 1.24 19.35 -2.48
N GLY A 130 1.63 20.57 -2.13
CA GLY A 130 3.04 21.00 -2.09
C GLY A 130 3.90 20.28 -1.05
N ARG A 131 3.28 19.54 -0.12
CA ARG A 131 3.94 18.76 0.93
C ARG A 131 3.80 17.26 0.78
N VAL A 132 3.24 16.79 -0.33
CA VAL A 132 2.97 15.36 -0.56
C VAL A 132 3.75 14.89 -1.77
N GLY A 133 4.58 13.87 -1.58
CA GLY A 133 5.29 13.15 -2.64
C GLY A 133 4.74 11.74 -2.81
N MET A 134 5.11 11.10 -3.91
CA MET A 134 4.84 9.69 -4.17
C MET A 134 6.09 9.01 -4.70
N ARG A 135 6.43 7.87 -4.12
CA ARG A 135 7.49 7.01 -4.64
C ARG A 135 6.90 5.86 -5.42
N ILE A 136 7.27 5.75 -6.68
CA ILE A 136 6.89 4.65 -7.58
C ILE A 136 8.12 3.93 -8.08
N CYS A 137 7.97 2.69 -8.53
CA CYS A 137 9.01 1.89 -9.16
C CYS A 137 8.37 1.01 -10.25
N PRO A 138 8.27 1.51 -11.48
CA PRO A 138 7.70 0.75 -12.59
C PRO A 138 8.45 -0.57 -12.79
N ASP A 139 7.71 -1.64 -13.11
CA ASP A 139 8.24 -2.96 -13.45
C ASP A 139 9.19 -3.57 -12.40
N ASN A 140 8.97 -3.28 -11.12
CA ASN A 140 9.77 -3.84 -10.03
C ASN A 140 9.17 -5.16 -9.53
N PRO A 141 9.88 -6.31 -9.68
CA PRO A 141 9.36 -7.62 -9.24
C PRO A 141 9.51 -7.88 -7.74
N PHE A 142 10.01 -6.93 -6.96
CA PHE A 142 10.26 -7.12 -5.54
C PHE A 142 8.96 -7.44 -4.78
N ASN A 143 9.00 -8.38 -3.85
CA ASN A 143 7.86 -8.92 -3.13
C ASN A 143 6.75 -9.48 -4.05
N ASP A 144 7.21 -10.15 -5.13
CA ASP A 144 6.33 -10.84 -6.08
C ASP A 144 5.31 -9.91 -6.77
N LEU A 145 5.70 -8.66 -7.03
CA LEU A 145 4.92 -7.78 -7.90
C LEU A 145 5.07 -8.18 -9.35
N HIS A 146 3.96 -8.10 -10.07
CA HIS A 146 3.91 -8.25 -11.51
C HIS A 146 2.76 -7.41 -12.07
N ASP A 147 3.05 -6.61 -13.10
CA ASP A 147 2.03 -5.91 -13.87
C ASP A 147 2.16 -6.27 -15.34
N ASP A 148 1.05 -6.65 -15.98
CA ASP A 148 1.02 -7.02 -17.40
C ASP A 148 1.24 -5.83 -18.33
N LEU A 149 0.92 -4.61 -17.87
CA LEU A 149 0.96 -3.37 -18.66
C LEU A 149 1.68 -2.24 -17.91
N PRO A 150 2.96 -2.43 -17.49
CA PRO A 150 3.63 -1.43 -16.64
C PRO A 150 3.77 -0.06 -17.33
N GLY A 151 3.91 -0.02 -18.66
CA GLY A 151 3.98 1.23 -19.42
C GLY A 151 2.66 2.00 -19.54
N GLU A 152 1.54 1.39 -19.16
CA GLU A 152 0.22 2.04 -19.10
C GLU A 152 -0.16 2.41 -17.65
N THR A 153 0.35 1.66 -16.67
CA THR A 153 0.06 1.84 -15.25
C THR A 153 0.88 3.00 -14.65
N PHE A 154 2.09 3.21 -15.13
CA PHE A 154 3.06 4.19 -14.65
C PHE A 154 3.45 5.19 -15.74
#